data_e811c5278f04e35d1747d5f9ebf25ceb
#
_entry.id   e811c5278f04e35d1747d5f9ebf25ceb
#
_cell.length_a   1.000
_cell.length_b   1.000
_cell.length_c   1.000
_cell.angle_alpha   90.00
_cell.angle_beta   90.00
_cell.angle_gamma   90.00
#
_symmetry.space_group_name_H-M   'P 1'
#
loop_
_entity.id
_entity.type
_entity.pdbx_description
1 polymer ?
#
loop_
_entity_poly.entity_id
_entity_poly.type
_entity_poly.pdbx_seq_one_letter_code
_entity_poly.pdbx_strand_id
1 'polypeptide(L)'
;MRTIGLLGGMSWVSSLEYYRVLNQLAHDQHGELHSAPLLLHSFDFAEIAALQAAGAELLLIATNTLHKVAPAVQAAVSVPLLHIIDATAERVKTAGLTTVGLLGSSFTMEDGFYQQRMHAHGLRVLIPGQADRQVVHRVIFEELTVGAITRASRQAYQEIIARLAAAGAEGMILGCTEIELLIGQADSPVQVFPTTQIHAEAAIAAATAMASQARLP
;
A
#
# COMPACT_ATOMS: atom_id res chain seq x y z
N MET A 1 -3.84 21.77 0.53
CA MET A 1 -3.87 20.33 0.14
C MET A 1 -5.22 20.02 -0.45
N ARG A 2 -5.28 19.21 -1.49
CA ARG A 2 -6.53 18.75 -2.14
C ARG A 2 -7.20 17.64 -1.31
N THR A 3 -8.50 17.48 -1.48
CA THR A 3 -9.27 16.46 -0.77
C THR A 3 -8.98 15.08 -1.34
N ILE A 4 -8.56 14.17 -0.47
CA ILE A 4 -8.24 12.78 -0.80
C ILE A 4 -9.46 11.91 -0.56
N GLY A 5 -9.92 11.19 -1.58
CA GLY A 5 -10.92 10.14 -1.45
C GLY A 5 -10.26 8.81 -1.11
N LEU A 6 -10.66 8.19 -0.02
CA LEU A 6 -10.14 6.89 0.44
C LEU A 6 -11.21 5.82 0.29
N LEU A 7 -10.98 4.87 -0.62
CA LEU A 7 -11.79 3.67 -0.74
C LEU A 7 -11.29 2.63 0.27
N GLY A 8 -12.08 2.42 1.30
CA GLY A 8 -11.77 1.50 2.41
C GLY A 8 -12.81 0.42 2.62
N GLY A 9 -12.76 -0.31 3.72
CA GLY A 9 -13.80 -1.26 4.15
C GLY A 9 -13.57 -2.73 3.84
N MET A 10 -12.54 -3.10 3.08
CA MET A 10 -12.17 -4.52 2.95
C MET A 10 -11.54 -5.09 4.23
N SER A 11 -10.69 -4.29 4.87
CA SER A 11 -10.25 -4.47 6.24
C SER A 11 -10.44 -3.12 6.93
N TRP A 12 -11.21 -3.09 8.00
CA TRP A 12 -11.34 -1.87 8.80
C TRP A 12 -9.99 -1.44 9.40
N VAL A 13 -9.10 -2.39 9.68
CA VAL A 13 -7.75 -2.15 10.19
C VAL A 13 -6.93 -1.37 9.15
N SER A 14 -6.96 -1.79 7.87
CA SER A 14 -6.29 -1.06 6.78
C SER A 14 -6.83 0.36 6.63
N SER A 15 -8.15 0.53 6.67
CA SER A 15 -8.78 1.86 6.56
C SER A 15 -8.37 2.78 7.71
N LEU A 16 -8.31 2.25 8.94
CA LEU A 16 -7.86 2.98 10.12
C LEU A 16 -6.38 3.38 10.01
N GLU A 17 -5.53 2.48 9.54
CA GLU A 17 -4.10 2.77 9.37
C GLU A 17 -3.87 3.84 8.30
N TYR A 18 -4.56 3.79 7.16
CA TYR A 18 -4.51 4.88 6.18
C TYR A 18 -4.97 6.21 6.77
N TYR A 19 -6.07 6.22 7.53
CA TYR A 19 -6.55 7.44 8.19
C TYR A 19 -5.49 8.01 9.14
N ARG A 20 -4.88 7.16 9.97
CA ARG A 20 -3.82 7.55 10.90
C ARG A 20 -2.59 8.11 10.18
N VAL A 21 -2.07 7.39 9.18
CA VAL A 21 -0.84 7.77 8.47
C VAL A 21 -1.04 9.06 7.67
N LEU A 22 -2.15 9.21 6.94
CA LEU A 22 -2.43 10.40 6.16
C LEU A 22 -2.54 11.65 7.05
N ASN A 23 -3.20 11.55 8.22
CA ASN A 23 -3.29 12.66 9.15
C ASN A 23 -1.95 12.97 9.82
N GLN A 24 -1.16 11.96 10.19
CA GLN A 24 0.18 12.19 10.74
C GLN A 24 1.08 12.92 9.75
N LEU A 25 1.10 12.49 8.48
CA LEU A 25 1.88 13.15 7.44
C LEU A 25 1.42 14.59 7.17
N ALA A 26 0.11 14.85 7.21
CA ALA A 26 -0.41 16.21 7.06
C ALA A 26 -0.01 17.10 8.23
N HIS A 27 -0.10 16.59 9.45
CA HIS A 27 0.37 17.25 10.66
C HIS A 27 1.87 17.58 10.60
N ASP A 28 2.72 16.63 10.23
CA ASP A 28 4.16 16.80 10.15
C ASP A 28 4.56 17.82 9.06
N GLN A 29 3.80 17.88 7.97
CA GLN A 29 4.08 18.78 6.84
C GLN A 29 3.54 20.20 7.05
N HIS A 30 2.41 20.37 7.73
CA HIS A 30 1.67 21.64 7.80
C HIS A 30 1.50 22.20 9.21
N GLY A 31 1.85 21.45 10.28
CA GLY A 31 1.78 21.85 11.68
C GLY A 31 0.60 21.23 12.45
N GLU A 32 0.65 21.36 13.77
CA GLU A 32 -0.16 20.59 14.75
C GLU A 32 -1.69 20.71 14.61
N LEU A 33 -2.20 21.78 14.02
CA LEU A 33 -3.63 21.99 13.86
C LEU A 33 -4.16 21.50 12.50
N HIS A 34 -3.29 20.93 11.65
CA HIS A 34 -3.67 20.49 10.32
C HIS A 34 -3.92 19.00 10.26
N SER A 35 -5.00 18.62 9.58
CA SER A 35 -5.35 17.26 9.20
C SER A 35 -5.46 17.14 7.69
N ALA A 36 -5.30 15.93 7.16
CA ALA A 36 -5.55 15.68 5.75
C ALA A 36 -7.06 15.86 5.45
N PRO A 37 -7.45 16.67 4.44
CA PRO A 37 -8.83 16.68 3.97
C PRO A 37 -9.17 15.32 3.35
N LEU A 38 -9.99 14.53 4.04
CA LEU A 38 -10.31 13.15 3.69
C LEU A 38 -11.80 12.92 3.52
N LEU A 39 -12.15 12.17 2.48
CA LEU A 39 -13.44 11.53 2.32
C LEU A 39 -13.22 10.03 2.35
N LEU A 40 -13.68 9.36 3.41
CA LEU A 40 -13.60 7.90 3.52
C LEU A 40 -14.94 7.30 3.08
N HIS A 41 -14.90 6.46 2.05
CA HIS A 41 -16.02 5.63 1.64
C HIS A 41 -15.69 4.16 1.92
N SER A 42 -16.50 3.53 2.76
CA SER A 42 -16.36 2.11 3.14
C SER A 42 -17.30 1.28 2.28
N PHE A 43 -16.78 0.68 1.30
CA PHE A 43 -17.28 -0.15 0.20
C PHE A 43 -18.78 -0.30 -0.08
N ASP A 44 -19.20 0.34 -1.15
CA ASP A 44 -19.95 -0.30 -2.24
C ASP A 44 -19.28 0.11 -3.57
N PHE A 45 -18.83 -0.82 -4.40
CA PHE A 45 -18.20 -0.51 -5.69
C PHE A 45 -19.12 0.26 -6.64
N ALA A 46 -20.44 0.12 -6.47
CA ALA A 46 -21.42 0.86 -7.26
C ALA A 46 -21.38 2.39 -6.98
N GLU A 47 -20.79 2.80 -5.87
CA GLU A 47 -20.82 4.19 -5.38
C GLU A 47 -19.45 4.91 -5.47
N ILE A 48 -18.48 4.38 -6.20
CA ILE A 48 -17.15 5.03 -6.33
C ILE A 48 -17.28 6.48 -6.82
N ALA A 49 -18.19 6.76 -7.74
CA ALA A 49 -18.48 8.09 -8.23
C ALA A 49 -19.00 9.04 -7.13
N ALA A 50 -19.52 8.51 -6.01
CA ALA A 50 -19.99 9.33 -4.89
C ALA A 50 -18.84 10.07 -4.19
N LEU A 51 -17.64 9.51 -4.14
CA LEU A 51 -16.47 10.21 -3.61
C LEU A 51 -16.12 11.46 -4.43
N GLN A 52 -16.12 11.32 -5.75
CA GLN A 52 -15.89 12.47 -6.63
C GLN A 52 -17.02 13.50 -6.50
N ALA A 53 -18.29 13.05 -6.45
CA ALA A 53 -19.43 13.94 -6.24
C ALA A 53 -19.39 14.65 -4.88
N ALA A 54 -18.82 14.00 -3.86
CA ALA A 54 -18.59 14.59 -2.54
C ALA A 54 -17.37 15.54 -2.49
N GLY A 55 -16.64 15.70 -3.60
CA GLY A 55 -15.53 16.65 -3.72
C GLY A 55 -14.14 16.05 -3.55
N ALA A 56 -13.97 14.73 -3.66
CA ALA A 56 -12.64 14.14 -3.74
C ALA A 56 -11.96 14.55 -5.06
N GLU A 57 -10.71 14.94 -4.98
CA GLU A 57 -9.90 15.41 -6.12
C GLU A 57 -8.74 14.44 -6.44
N LEU A 58 -8.52 13.47 -5.59
CA LEU A 58 -7.55 12.36 -5.72
C LEU A 58 -8.16 11.13 -5.06
N LEU A 59 -8.04 9.96 -5.67
CA LEU A 59 -8.54 8.70 -5.10
C LEU A 59 -7.39 7.77 -4.71
N LEU A 60 -7.60 7.05 -3.61
CA LEU A 60 -6.77 5.94 -3.14
C LEU A 60 -7.64 4.71 -2.87
N ILE A 61 -7.10 3.54 -3.18
CA ILE A 61 -7.66 2.25 -2.73
C ILE A 61 -6.83 1.77 -1.54
N ALA A 62 -7.44 1.69 -0.34
CA ALA A 62 -6.76 1.36 0.91
C ALA A 62 -6.44 -0.14 1.07
N THR A 63 -6.01 -0.80 0.01
CA THR A 63 -5.65 -2.22 0.00
C THR A 63 -4.84 -2.59 -1.24
N ASN A 64 -3.82 -3.44 -1.08
CA ASN A 64 -3.02 -3.91 -2.23
C ASN A 64 -3.85 -4.76 -3.20
N THR A 65 -4.62 -5.73 -2.68
CA THR A 65 -5.32 -6.74 -3.50
C THR A 65 -6.34 -6.11 -4.46
N LEU A 66 -7.08 -5.07 -4.04
CA LEU A 66 -8.09 -4.43 -4.90
C LEU A 66 -7.51 -3.56 -6.01
N HIS A 67 -6.23 -3.29 -6.00
CA HIS A 67 -5.60 -2.66 -7.15
C HIS A 67 -5.67 -3.51 -8.43
N LYS A 68 -6.05 -4.79 -8.33
CA LYS A 68 -6.47 -5.60 -9.47
C LYS A 68 -7.59 -4.97 -10.30
N VAL A 69 -8.53 -4.27 -9.65
CA VAL A 69 -9.65 -3.60 -10.32
C VAL A 69 -9.45 -2.08 -10.49
N ALA A 70 -8.25 -1.57 -10.22
CA ALA A 70 -7.92 -0.14 -10.39
C ALA A 70 -8.28 0.43 -11.78
N PRO A 71 -8.13 -0.30 -12.91
CA PRO A 71 -8.59 0.21 -14.20
C PRO A 71 -10.10 0.47 -14.27
N ALA A 72 -10.91 -0.40 -13.66
CA ALA A 72 -12.36 -0.20 -13.60
C ALA A 72 -12.74 0.98 -12.69
N VAL A 73 -12.06 1.13 -11.55
CA VAL A 73 -12.23 2.28 -10.65
C VAL A 73 -11.89 3.58 -11.39
N GLN A 74 -10.74 3.65 -12.07
CA GLN A 74 -10.34 4.84 -12.82
C GLN A 74 -11.30 5.17 -13.97
N ALA A 75 -11.88 4.16 -14.62
CA ALA A 75 -12.86 4.39 -15.69
C ALA A 75 -14.20 4.97 -15.19
N ALA A 76 -14.52 4.78 -13.91
CA ALA A 76 -15.76 5.29 -13.30
C ALA A 76 -15.68 6.74 -12.83
N VAL A 77 -14.48 7.36 -12.81
CA VAL A 77 -14.23 8.71 -12.29
C VAL A 77 -13.28 9.50 -13.19
N SER A 78 -13.35 10.83 -13.14
CA SER A 78 -12.44 11.72 -13.88
C SER A 78 -11.26 12.21 -13.04
N VAL A 79 -11.32 12.07 -11.71
CA VAL A 79 -10.21 12.40 -10.82
C VAL A 79 -9.15 11.30 -10.84
N PRO A 80 -7.86 11.63 -10.64
CA PRO A 80 -6.80 10.64 -10.70
C PRO A 80 -6.90 9.62 -9.55
N LEU A 81 -6.66 8.35 -9.87
CA LEU A 81 -6.41 7.28 -8.90
C LEU A 81 -4.90 7.11 -8.72
N LEU A 82 -4.41 7.37 -7.52
CA LEU A 82 -3.03 7.05 -7.19
C LEU A 82 -2.90 5.53 -6.96
N HIS A 83 -2.03 4.89 -7.72
CA HIS A 83 -1.91 3.43 -7.68
C HIS A 83 -0.79 3.00 -6.72
N ILE A 84 -1.10 2.18 -5.70
CA ILE A 84 -0.15 1.77 -4.66
C ILE A 84 1.10 1.08 -5.23
N ILE A 85 0.93 0.26 -6.28
CA ILE A 85 2.06 -0.46 -6.90
C ILE A 85 2.99 0.52 -7.63
N ASP A 86 2.45 1.57 -8.28
CA ASP A 86 3.27 2.57 -8.97
C ASP A 86 4.08 3.39 -7.95
N ALA A 87 3.44 3.84 -6.87
CA ALA A 87 4.12 4.56 -5.81
C ALA A 87 5.24 3.71 -5.17
N THR A 88 4.98 2.41 -4.96
CA THR A 88 5.97 1.46 -4.46
C THR A 88 7.11 1.24 -5.46
N ALA A 89 6.81 1.08 -6.74
CA ALA A 89 7.80 0.89 -7.80
C ALA A 89 8.75 2.09 -7.90
N GLU A 90 8.21 3.32 -7.86
CA GLU A 90 9.06 4.53 -7.88
C GLU A 90 9.96 4.62 -6.64
N ARG A 91 9.47 4.22 -5.46
CA ARG A 91 10.29 4.17 -4.25
C ARG A 91 11.42 3.13 -4.36
N VAL A 92 11.14 1.94 -4.91
CA VAL A 92 12.13 0.88 -5.16
C VAL A 92 13.20 1.36 -6.16
N LYS A 93 12.79 1.99 -7.27
CA LYS A 93 13.70 2.56 -8.26
C LYS A 93 14.58 3.67 -7.68
N THR A 94 14.00 4.54 -6.86
CA THR A 94 14.76 5.60 -6.18
C THR A 94 15.82 5.04 -5.24
N ALA A 95 15.59 3.85 -4.67
CA ALA A 95 16.60 3.12 -3.89
C ALA A 95 17.66 2.42 -4.75
N GLY A 96 17.55 2.47 -6.10
CA GLY A 96 18.49 1.85 -7.03
C GLY A 96 18.35 0.33 -7.16
N LEU A 97 17.23 -0.24 -6.70
CA LEU A 97 16.99 -1.69 -6.69
C LEU A 97 16.26 -2.13 -7.97
N THR A 98 16.49 -3.37 -8.36
CA THR A 98 15.88 -3.98 -9.56
C THR A 98 15.10 -5.24 -9.29
N THR A 99 15.40 -5.94 -8.20
CA THR A 99 14.74 -7.19 -7.80
C THR A 99 14.26 -7.10 -6.36
N VAL A 100 12.97 -7.34 -6.14
CA VAL A 100 12.35 -7.25 -4.82
C VAL A 100 11.56 -8.50 -4.48
N GLY A 101 11.51 -8.85 -3.20
CA GLY A 101 10.58 -9.85 -2.68
C GLY A 101 9.21 -9.22 -2.39
N LEU A 102 8.15 -9.99 -2.53
CA LEU A 102 6.78 -9.57 -2.22
C LEU A 102 6.18 -10.50 -1.16
N LEU A 103 5.77 -9.92 -0.04
CA LEU A 103 4.93 -10.57 0.98
C LEU A 103 3.54 -9.94 0.95
N GLY A 104 2.51 -10.78 0.91
CA GLY A 104 1.11 -10.36 0.88
C GLY A 104 0.16 -11.54 1.02
N SER A 105 -1.14 -11.32 0.87
CA SER A 105 -2.08 -12.42 0.77
C SER A 105 -1.81 -13.29 -0.46
N SER A 106 -2.30 -14.54 -0.48
CA SER A 106 -2.19 -15.40 -1.68
C SER A 106 -2.74 -14.68 -2.92
N PHE A 107 -3.83 -13.93 -2.78
CA PHE A 107 -4.40 -13.13 -3.88
C PHE A 107 -3.42 -12.08 -4.42
N THR A 108 -2.64 -11.43 -3.56
CA THR A 108 -1.65 -10.43 -3.98
C THR A 108 -0.42 -11.08 -4.60
N MET A 109 0.03 -12.23 -4.05
CA MET A 109 1.25 -12.89 -4.50
C MET A 109 1.06 -13.74 -5.76
N GLU A 110 -0.13 -14.37 -5.96
CA GLU A 110 -0.31 -15.45 -6.96
C GLU A 110 -1.10 -15.01 -8.20
N ASP A 111 -1.91 -13.96 -8.12
CA ASP A 111 -2.82 -13.53 -9.19
C ASP A 111 -2.11 -12.85 -10.38
N GLY A 112 -0.83 -12.55 -10.24
CA GLY A 112 0.01 -12.01 -11.31
C GLY A 112 -0.10 -10.51 -11.56
N PHE A 113 -1.17 -9.84 -11.15
CA PHE A 113 -1.38 -8.41 -11.41
C PHE A 113 -0.29 -7.53 -10.79
N TYR A 114 0.18 -7.89 -9.59
CA TYR A 114 1.22 -7.15 -8.89
C TYR A 114 2.56 -7.25 -9.62
N GLN A 115 2.97 -8.48 -9.96
CA GLN A 115 4.20 -8.75 -10.70
C GLN A 115 4.19 -8.09 -12.07
N GLN A 116 3.06 -8.19 -12.82
CA GLN A 116 2.93 -7.58 -14.13
C GLN A 116 3.11 -6.06 -14.09
N ARG A 117 2.49 -5.39 -13.08
CA ARG A 117 2.61 -3.95 -12.95
C ARG A 117 4.01 -3.52 -12.52
N MET A 118 4.65 -4.22 -11.57
CA MET A 118 6.05 -3.97 -11.21
C MET A 118 6.99 -4.18 -12.39
N HIS A 119 6.74 -5.22 -13.21
CA HIS A 119 7.52 -5.48 -14.43
C HIS A 119 7.40 -4.34 -15.46
N ALA A 120 6.23 -3.71 -15.58
CA ALA A 120 6.05 -2.53 -16.43
C ALA A 120 6.92 -1.35 -15.98
N HIS A 121 7.32 -1.28 -14.71
CA HIS A 121 8.31 -0.33 -14.18
C HIS A 121 9.76 -0.81 -14.29
N GLY A 122 10.03 -1.96 -14.95
CA GLY A 122 11.36 -2.54 -15.08
C GLY A 122 11.86 -3.30 -13.86
N LEU A 123 10.97 -3.67 -12.93
CA LEU A 123 11.31 -4.34 -11.69
C LEU A 123 10.93 -5.82 -11.72
N ARG A 124 11.81 -6.67 -11.17
CA ARG A 124 11.55 -8.09 -10.98
C ARG A 124 11.02 -8.35 -9.59
N VAL A 125 9.95 -9.16 -9.48
CA VAL A 125 9.34 -9.54 -8.20
C VAL A 125 9.55 -11.03 -7.94
N LEU A 126 10.11 -11.37 -6.78
CA LEU A 126 10.20 -12.73 -6.25
C LEU A 126 9.09 -12.93 -5.22
N ILE A 127 8.42 -14.06 -5.28
CA ILE A 127 7.44 -14.48 -4.27
C ILE A 127 7.96 -15.72 -3.52
N PRO A 128 7.56 -15.94 -2.27
CA PRO A 128 7.97 -17.11 -1.51
C PRO A 128 7.53 -18.43 -2.16
N GLY A 129 8.19 -19.53 -1.81
CA GLY A 129 7.73 -20.87 -2.17
C GLY A 129 6.33 -21.17 -1.61
N GLN A 130 5.67 -22.20 -2.17
CA GLN A 130 4.25 -22.48 -1.85
C GLN A 130 4.00 -22.63 -0.33
N ALA A 131 4.84 -23.38 0.38
CA ALA A 131 4.68 -23.57 1.82
C ALA A 131 4.79 -22.23 2.59
N ASP A 132 5.74 -21.39 2.22
CA ASP A 132 5.94 -20.07 2.82
C ASP A 132 4.76 -19.12 2.52
N ARG A 133 4.22 -19.15 1.28
CA ARG A 133 3.03 -18.37 0.95
C ARG A 133 1.81 -18.75 1.80
N GLN A 134 1.64 -20.05 2.10
CA GLN A 134 0.59 -20.53 2.98
C GLN A 134 0.76 -20.01 4.41
N VAL A 135 2.00 -19.98 4.93
CA VAL A 135 2.30 -19.39 6.24
C VAL A 135 1.97 -17.90 6.25
N VAL A 136 2.43 -17.16 5.25
CA VAL A 136 2.16 -15.72 5.13
C VAL A 136 0.66 -15.45 5.09
N HIS A 137 -0.07 -16.17 4.24
CA HIS A 137 -1.53 -16.02 4.09
C HIS A 137 -2.27 -16.32 5.40
N ARG A 138 -1.96 -17.45 6.03
CA ARG A 138 -2.56 -17.86 7.30
C ARG A 138 -2.36 -16.81 8.39
N VAL A 139 -1.13 -16.34 8.57
CA VAL A 139 -0.81 -15.33 9.60
C VAL A 139 -1.58 -14.03 9.34
N ILE A 140 -1.70 -13.59 8.08
CA ILE A 140 -2.50 -12.39 7.76
C ILE A 140 -3.94 -12.58 8.25
N PHE A 141 -4.61 -13.67 7.86
CA PHE A 141 -6.05 -13.83 8.07
C PHE A 141 -6.42 -14.37 9.46
N GLU A 142 -5.61 -15.21 10.07
CA GLU A 142 -5.93 -15.81 11.37
C GLU A 142 -5.35 -15.02 12.56
N GLU A 143 -4.35 -14.17 12.33
CA GLU A 143 -3.68 -13.44 13.40
C GLU A 143 -3.77 -11.92 13.18
N LEU A 144 -3.17 -11.37 12.12
CA LEU A 144 -2.99 -9.93 11.98
C LEU A 144 -4.30 -9.17 11.78
N THR A 145 -5.26 -9.71 11.02
CA THR A 145 -6.58 -9.09 10.82
C THR A 145 -7.42 -9.00 12.08
N VAL A 146 -7.12 -9.80 13.09
CA VAL A 146 -7.76 -9.76 14.40
C VAL A 146 -6.87 -9.09 15.47
N GLY A 147 -5.75 -8.47 15.05
CA GLY A 147 -4.86 -7.71 15.91
C GLY A 147 -3.89 -8.58 16.73
N ALA A 148 -3.79 -9.88 16.45
CA ALA A 148 -2.84 -10.76 17.12
C ALA A 148 -1.44 -10.65 16.50
N ILE A 149 -0.47 -10.21 17.29
CA ILE A 149 0.95 -10.09 16.89
C ILE A 149 1.75 -11.04 17.76
N THR A 150 2.27 -12.12 17.15
CA THR A 150 3.01 -13.15 17.91
C THR A 150 4.49 -13.17 17.57
N ARG A 151 5.32 -13.57 18.53
CA ARG A 151 6.76 -13.75 18.30
C ARG A 151 7.03 -14.89 17.27
N ALA A 152 6.23 -15.95 17.31
CA ALA A 152 6.37 -17.08 16.39
C ALA A 152 6.12 -16.66 14.93
N SER A 153 5.07 -15.87 14.68
CA SER A 153 4.76 -15.37 13.35
C SER A 153 5.82 -14.37 12.85
N ARG A 154 6.33 -13.50 13.74
CA ARG A 154 7.46 -12.63 13.42
C ARG A 154 8.69 -13.42 12.99
N GLN A 155 9.06 -14.46 13.74
CA GLN A 155 10.19 -15.31 13.41
C GLN A 155 9.99 -16.04 12.07
N ALA A 156 8.81 -16.59 11.82
CA ALA A 156 8.49 -17.24 10.55
C ALA A 156 8.67 -16.28 9.36
N TYR A 157 8.20 -15.02 9.50
CA TYR A 157 8.37 -13.99 8.47
C TYR A 157 9.85 -13.61 8.26
N GLN A 158 10.63 -13.48 9.33
CA GLN A 158 12.08 -13.21 9.23
C GLN A 158 12.80 -14.33 8.45
N GLU A 159 12.45 -15.59 8.69
CA GLU A 159 13.00 -16.73 7.95
C GLU A 159 12.58 -16.74 6.48
N ILE A 160 11.33 -16.39 6.16
CA ILE A 160 10.84 -16.25 4.78
C ILE A 160 11.57 -15.12 4.06
N ILE A 161 11.72 -13.98 4.70
CA ILE A 161 12.46 -12.83 4.18
C ILE A 161 13.92 -13.21 3.88
N ALA A 162 14.57 -13.91 4.80
CA ALA A 162 15.95 -14.37 4.61
C ALA A 162 16.09 -15.31 3.40
N ARG A 163 15.11 -16.22 3.17
CA ARG A 163 15.09 -17.08 1.99
C ARG A 163 14.93 -16.30 0.69
N LEU A 164 14.06 -15.28 0.66
CA LEU A 164 13.88 -14.41 -0.51
C LEU A 164 15.15 -13.58 -0.78
N ALA A 165 15.78 -13.05 0.26
CA ALA A 165 17.05 -12.33 0.12
C ALA A 165 18.15 -13.24 -0.44
N ALA A 166 18.27 -14.48 0.07
CA ALA A 166 19.21 -15.49 -0.45
C ALA A 166 18.89 -15.89 -1.91
N ALA A 167 17.63 -15.78 -2.35
CA ALA A 167 17.21 -16.01 -3.73
C ALA A 167 17.43 -14.78 -4.64
N GLY A 168 18.00 -13.69 -4.11
CA GLY A 168 18.38 -12.50 -4.87
C GLY A 168 17.41 -11.31 -4.74
N ALA A 169 16.50 -11.30 -3.78
CA ALA A 169 15.74 -10.10 -3.46
C ALA A 169 16.65 -9.06 -2.78
N GLU A 170 16.75 -7.89 -3.38
CA GLU A 170 17.53 -6.73 -2.89
C GLU A 170 16.73 -5.87 -1.90
N GLY A 171 15.41 -6.03 -1.90
CA GLY A 171 14.46 -5.35 -1.01
C GLY A 171 13.20 -6.18 -0.81
N MET A 172 12.38 -5.80 0.17
CA MET A 172 11.18 -6.55 0.55
C MET A 172 9.95 -5.65 0.56
N ILE A 173 8.98 -5.94 -0.30
CA ILE A 173 7.69 -5.25 -0.34
C ILE A 173 6.74 -5.90 0.67
N LEU A 174 6.20 -5.10 1.59
CA LEU A 174 5.12 -5.51 2.49
C LEU A 174 3.78 -5.18 1.84
N GLY A 175 3.27 -6.11 1.02
CA GLY A 175 2.07 -5.97 0.19
C GLY A 175 0.76 -6.26 0.93
N CYS A 176 0.73 -6.05 2.23
CA CYS A 176 -0.46 -6.09 3.07
C CYS A 176 -0.27 -5.13 4.25
N THR A 177 -1.28 -4.31 4.51
CA THR A 177 -1.26 -3.29 5.58
C THR A 177 -0.95 -3.89 6.94
N GLU A 178 -1.51 -5.06 7.21
CA GLU A 178 -1.37 -5.77 8.47
C GLU A 178 0.04 -6.32 8.68
N ILE A 179 0.79 -6.66 7.62
CA ILE A 179 2.18 -7.12 7.73
C ILE A 179 3.07 -6.02 8.34
N GLU A 180 2.78 -4.75 8.06
CA GLU A 180 3.53 -3.60 8.58
C GLU A 180 3.44 -3.50 10.13
N LEU A 181 2.41 -4.10 10.74
CA LEU A 181 2.28 -4.21 12.20
C LEU A 181 3.20 -5.29 12.80
N LEU A 182 3.55 -6.30 12.02
CA LEU A 182 4.37 -7.44 12.45
C LEU A 182 5.85 -7.23 12.13
N ILE A 183 6.17 -6.76 10.93
CA ILE A 183 7.52 -6.70 10.36
C ILE A 183 7.90 -5.26 10.04
N GLY A 184 9.10 -4.87 10.45
CA GLY A 184 9.73 -3.61 10.08
C GLY A 184 11.16 -3.81 9.57
N GLN A 185 11.89 -2.71 9.39
CA GLN A 185 13.26 -2.74 8.88
C GLN A 185 14.21 -3.58 9.79
N ALA A 186 13.98 -3.58 11.10
CA ALA A 186 14.80 -4.36 12.04
C ALA A 186 14.64 -5.88 11.89
N ASP A 187 13.59 -6.34 11.21
CA ASP A 187 13.26 -7.75 10.99
C ASP A 187 13.80 -8.29 9.65
N SER A 188 14.48 -7.45 8.85
CA SER A 188 14.87 -7.78 7.48
C SER A 188 16.36 -7.49 7.22
N PRO A 189 17.10 -8.40 6.56
CA PRO A 189 18.47 -8.14 6.13
C PRO A 189 18.57 -7.23 4.90
N VAL A 190 17.44 -6.94 4.23
CA VAL A 190 17.35 -6.06 3.07
C VAL A 190 16.37 -4.93 3.33
N GLN A 191 16.41 -3.88 2.50
CA GLN A 191 15.52 -2.73 2.65
C GLN A 191 14.05 -3.16 2.57
N VAL A 192 13.20 -2.61 3.48
CA VAL A 192 11.77 -2.90 3.54
C VAL A 192 10.98 -1.74 2.92
N PHE A 193 9.97 -2.09 2.13
CA PHE A 193 9.06 -1.16 1.46
C PHE A 193 7.63 -1.37 1.99
N PRO A 194 7.24 -0.62 3.04
CA PRO A 194 5.88 -0.67 3.59
C PRO A 194 4.93 0.07 2.65
N THR A 195 4.07 -0.66 1.96
CA THR A 195 3.26 -0.12 0.86
C THR A 195 2.23 0.90 1.31
N THR A 196 1.68 0.76 2.51
CA THR A 196 0.71 1.71 3.08
C THR A 196 1.35 3.06 3.33
N GLN A 197 2.50 3.06 3.99
CA GLN A 197 3.28 4.28 4.28
C GLN A 197 3.70 4.97 2.97
N ILE A 198 4.25 4.22 2.02
CA ILE A 198 4.69 4.75 0.72
C ILE A 198 3.51 5.37 -0.05
N HIS A 199 2.37 4.70 -0.07
CA HIS A 199 1.18 5.16 -0.77
C HIS A 199 0.61 6.44 -0.14
N ALA A 200 0.56 6.50 1.20
CA ALA A 200 0.11 7.68 1.93
C ALA A 200 1.05 8.89 1.70
N GLU A 201 2.37 8.69 1.74
CA GLU A 201 3.35 9.74 1.43
C GLU A 201 3.17 10.28 0.01
N ALA A 202 3.01 9.40 -0.97
CA ALA A 202 2.77 9.78 -2.36
C ALA A 202 1.44 10.54 -2.51
N ALA A 203 0.39 10.16 -1.77
CA ALA A 203 -0.90 10.84 -1.77
C ALA A 203 -0.81 12.26 -1.22
N ILE A 204 -0.14 12.46 -0.10
CA ILE A 204 0.07 13.79 0.49
C ILE A 204 0.89 14.67 -0.46
N ALA A 205 1.96 14.14 -1.05
CA ALA A 205 2.75 14.87 -2.04
C ALA A 205 1.92 15.30 -3.26
N ALA A 206 1.14 14.38 -3.85
CA ALA A 206 0.28 14.66 -4.98
C ALA A 206 -0.80 15.70 -4.65
N ALA A 207 -1.51 15.55 -3.54
CA ALA A 207 -2.56 16.47 -3.10
C ALA A 207 -2.02 17.89 -2.82
N THR A 208 -0.78 17.98 -2.33
CA THR A 208 -0.11 19.29 -2.10
C THR A 208 0.32 19.94 -3.41
N ALA A 209 0.91 19.18 -4.33
CA ALA A 209 1.33 19.67 -5.64
C ALA A 209 0.14 20.19 -6.48
N MET A 210 -0.97 19.44 -6.50
CA MET A 210 -2.22 19.84 -7.17
C MET A 210 -2.77 21.16 -6.63
N ALA A 211 -2.72 21.36 -5.30
CA ALA A 211 -3.17 22.62 -4.70
C ALA A 211 -2.29 23.82 -5.09
N SER A 212 -0.99 23.62 -5.27
CA SER A 212 -0.05 24.66 -5.68
C SER A 212 -0.26 25.09 -7.14
N GLN A 213 -0.55 24.13 -8.04
CA GLN A 213 -0.82 24.40 -9.45
C GLN A 213 -2.12 25.23 -9.66
N ALA A 214 -3.14 24.99 -8.84
CA ALA A 214 -4.41 25.73 -8.91
C ALA A 214 -4.33 27.18 -8.41
N ARG A 215 -3.23 27.59 -7.78
CA ARG A 215 -3.00 28.95 -7.26
C ARG A 215 -2.14 29.82 -8.17
N LEU A 216 -1.64 29.29 -9.28
CA LEU A 216 -0.93 30.06 -10.27
C LEU A 216 -1.97 30.84 -11.11
N PRO A 217 -1.81 32.17 -11.27
CA PRO A 217 -2.76 33.03 -11.97
C PRO A 217 -2.85 32.72 -13.45
#